data_ac2968713e2bf914fef80a7e1017d36a
#
_entry.id   ac2968713e2bf914fef80a7e1017d36a
#
_cell.length_a   1.000
_cell.length_b   1.000
_cell.length_c   1.000
_cell.angle_alpha   90.00
_cell.angle_beta   90.00
_cell.angle_gamma   90.00
#
_symmetry.space_group_name_H-M   'P 1'
#
loop_
_entity.id
_entity.type
_entity.pdbx_description
1 polymer ?
#
loop_
_entity_poly.entity_id
_entity_poly.type
_entity_poly.pdbx_seq_one_letter_code
_entity_poly.pdbx_strand_id
1 'polypeptide(L)'
;MNASRRAVLTAAVAMMLASTTTSTMLAQSPENAAVDQAGETLRKLMINPDRLALGRIFADQLSYGHSDGRVQTKAEFIDALVNGKSVFKSISLSSQTISLVGDIAIVRHRFEADAISNGVPAQPRIRVLQVRQQSDGWRLLVRQAH
;
A
#
# COMPACT_ATOMS: atom_id res chain seq x y z
N MET A 1 -2.97 86.77 -20.96
CA MET A 1 -2.10 86.06 -21.88
C MET A 1 -1.90 84.65 -21.36
N ASN A 2 -2.26 83.68 -22.13
CA ASN A 2 -2.56 82.31 -21.76
C ASN A 2 -1.32 81.45 -21.57
N ALA A 3 -1.26 80.70 -20.49
CA ALA A 3 -0.33 79.58 -20.35
C ALA A 3 -1.13 78.35 -19.97
N SER A 4 -1.29 77.48 -20.95
CA SER A 4 -1.94 76.18 -20.81
C SER A 4 -1.05 75.22 -20.04
N ARG A 5 -1.52 74.77 -18.90
CA ARG A 5 -0.89 73.65 -18.19
C ARG A 5 -1.48 72.32 -18.66
N ARG A 6 -0.70 71.54 -19.39
CA ARG A 6 -1.01 70.17 -19.74
C ARG A 6 -0.70 69.29 -18.52
N ALA A 7 -1.71 68.69 -17.96
CA ALA A 7 -1.56 67.63 -16.96
C ALA A 7 -1.26 66.31 -17.70
N VAL A 8 -0.13 65.72 -17.35
CA VAL A 8 0.25 64.37 -17.83
C VAL A 8 -0.24 63.37 -16.76
N LEU A 9 -1.27 62.58 -17.11
CA LEU A 9 -1.68 61.45 -16.29
C LEU A 9 -0.75 60.26 -16.57
N THR A 10 0.06 59.92 -15.60
CA THR A 10 0.84 58.70 -15.59
C THR A 10 -0.05 57.56 -15.04
N ALA A 11 -0.49 56.66 -15.91
CA ALA A 11 -1.17 55.47 -15.55
C ALA A 11 -0.14 54.40 -15.09
N ALA A 12 -0.10 54.09 -13.81
CA ALA A 12 0.68 52.96 -13.28
C ALA A 12 -0.10 51.67 -13.53
N VAL A 13 0.37 50.85 -14.43
CA VAL A 13 -0.12 49.48 -14.64
C VAL A 13 0.53 48.58 -13.60
N ALA A 14 -0.22 48.21 -12.58
CA ALA A 14 0.19 47.19 -11.60
C ALA A 14 0.04 45.80 -12.25
N MET A 15 1.15 45.23 -12.64
CA MET A 15 1.22 43.87 -13.13
C MET A 15 1.20 42.88 -11.95
N MET A 16 0.02 42.34 -11.63
CA MET A 16 -0.09 41.24 -10.65
C MET A 16 0.46 39.97 -11.28
N LEU A 17 1.65 39.57 -10.84
CA LEU A 17 2.20 38.22 -11.10
C LEU A 17 1.43 37.22 -10.24
N ALA A 18 0.46 36.55 -10.82
CA ALA A 18 -0.18 35.38 -10.20
C ALA A 18 0.83 34.23 -10.23
N SER A 19 1.49 33.99 -9.09
CA SER A 19 2.33 32.82 -8.89
C SER A 19 1.42 31.60 -8.77
N THR A 20 1.20 30.89 -9.86
CA THR A 20 0.57 29.56 -9.84
C THR A 20 1.58 28.58 -9.28
N THR A 21 1.47 28.27 -7.98
CA THR A 21 2.16 27.14 -7.38
C THR A 21 1.56 25.85 -7.94
N THR A 22 2.16 25.33 -8.96
CA THR A 22 1.84 23.98 -9.48
C THR A 22 2.35 22.99 -8.44
N SER A 23 1.46 22.49 -7.57
CA SER A 23 1.75 21.35 -6.71
C SER A 23 1.98 20.14 -7.61
N THR A 24 3.23 19.81 -7.86
CA THR A 24 3.62 18.58 -8.54
C THR A 24 3.30 17.44 -7.58
N MET A 25 2.12 16.83 -7.72
CA MET A 25 1.88 15.52 -7.14
C MET A 25 2.88 14.57 -7.78
N LEU A 26 3.84 14.09 -6.99
CA LEU A 26 4.76 13.03 -7.41
C LEU A 26 3.90 11.81 -7.73
N ALA A 27 3.69 11.55 -9.00
CA ALA A 27 2.99 10.36 -9.46
C ALA A 27 3.79 9.13 -9.00
N GLN A 28 3.12 8.21 -8.33
CA GLN A 28 3.71 6.93 -7.94
C GLN A 28 4.21 6.21 -9.19
N SER A 29 5.40 5.58 -9.13
CA SER A 29 5.89 4.84 -10.28
C SER A 29 4.93 3.69 -10.65
N PRO A 30 4.86 3.29 -11.93
CA PRO A 30 4.01 2.18 -12.35
C PRO A 30 4.29 0.89 -11.57
N GLU A 31 5.56 0.63 -11.25
CA GLU A 31 5.96 -0.54 -10.46
C GLU A 31 5.47 -0.44 -9.01
N ASN A 32 5.58 0.72 -8.38
CA ASN A 32 5.05 0.94 -7.03
C ASN A 32 3.52 0.76 -7.01
N ALA A 33 2.82 1.25 -8.04
CA ALA A 33 1.38 1.06 -8.17
C ALA A 33 1.01 -0.43 -8.34
N ALA A 34 1.81 -1.19 -9.08
CA ALA A 34 1.61 -2.64 -9.26
C ALA A 34 1.84 -3.41 -7.94
N VAL A 35 2.84 -3.03 -7.14
CA VAL A 35 3.09 -3.61 -5.81
C VAL A 35 1.95 -3.27 -4.84
N ASP A 36 1.47 -2.04 -4.85
CA ASP A 36 0.33 -1.59 -4.05
C ASP A 36 -0.94 -2.38 -4.40
N GLN A 37 -1.22 -2.54 -5.69
CA GLN A 37 -2.33 -3.35 -6.18
C GLN A 37 -2.22 -4.83 -5.75
N ALA A 38 -1.01 -5.40 -5.74
CA ALA A 38 -0.77 -6.76 -5.24
C ALA A 38 -1.04 -6.87 -3.73
N GLY A 39 -0.72 -5.83 -2.97
CA GLY A 39 -1.07 -5.71 -1.55
C GLY A 39 -2.57 -5.67 -1.31
N GLU A 40 -3.28 -4.87 -2.09
CA GLU A 40 -4.74 -4.76 -2.02
C GLU A 40 -5.44 -6.06 -2.43
N THR A 41 -4.91 -6.76 -3.43
CA THR A 41 -5.40 -8.09 -3.83
C THR A 41 -5.27 -9.09 -2.68
N LEU A 42 -4.11 -9.12 -2.00
CA LEU A 42 -3.93 -9.96 -0.82
C LEU A 42 -4.93 -9.60 0.28
N ARG A 43 -5.10 -8.30 0.58
CA ARG A 43 -6.05 -7.84 1.60
C ARG A 43 -7.47 -8.36 1.34
N LYS A 44 -7.94 -8.26 0.11
CA LYS A 44 -9.25 -8.76 -0.31
C LYS A 44 -9.37 -10.28 -0.18
N LEU A 45 -8.32 -11.01 -0.58
CA LEU A 45 -8.28 -12.47 -0.50
C LEU A 45 -8.13 -12.99 0.94
N MET A 46 -7.60 -12.20 1.87
CA MET A 46 -7.62 -12.54 3.29
C MET A 46 -9.02 -12.40 3.89
N ILE A 47 -9.85 -11.47 3.38
CA ILE A 47 -11.24 -11.31 3.82
C ILE A 47 -12.16 -12.33 3.14
N ASN A 48 -11.98 -12.55 1.84
CA ASN A 48 -12.75 -13.50 1.04
C ASN A 48 -11.80 -14.51 0.37
N PRO A 49 -11.40 -15.57 1.07
CA PRO A 49 -10.38 -16.50 0.59
C PRO A 49 -10.81 -17.28 -0.64
N ASP A 50 -9.94 -17.30 -1.65
CA ASP A 50 -10.00 -18.19 -2.80
C ASP A 50 -8.66 -18.92 -2.93
N ARG A 51 -8.68 -20.25 -2.88
CA ARG A 51 -7.47 -21.08 -2.87
C ARG A 51 -6.62 -20.90 -4.12
N LEU A 52 -7.24 -20.85 -5.29
CA LEU A 52 -6.52 -20.71 -6.55
C LEU A 52 -5.91 -19.32 -6.70
N ALA A 53 -6.66 -18.31 -6.34
CA ALA A 53 -6.18 -16.92 -6.38
C ALA A 53 -5.03 -16.69 -5.39
N LEU A 54 -5.14 -17.19 -4.16
CA LEU A 54 -4.05 -17.16 -3.17
C LEU A 54 -2.81 -17.90 -3.68
N GLY A 55 -3.01 -19.07 -4.31
CA GLY A 55 -1.93 -19.84 -4.90
C GLY A 55 -1.13 -19.10 -5.97
N ARG A 56 -1.77 -18.20 -6.71
CA ARG A 56 -1.12 -17.37 -7.75
C ARG A 56 -0.33 -16.20 -7.19
N ILE A 57 -0.84 -15.55 -6.13
CA ILE A 57 -0.19 -14.36 -5.56
C ILE A 57 0.90 -14.69 -4.54
N PHE A 58 1.01 -15.94 -4.11
CA PHE A 58 2.07 -16.39 -3.21
C PHE A 58 3.17 -17.11 -4.00
N ALA A 59 4.43 -16.78 -3.71
CA ALA A 59 5.57 -17.55 -4.18
C ALA A 59 5.57 -18.95 -3.52
N ASP A 60 6.10 -19.95 -4.20
CA ASP A 60 6.12 -21.32 -3.67
C ASP A 60 6.95 -21.45 -2.39
N GLN A 61 7.97 -20.57 -2.26
CA GLN A 61 8.86 -20.50 -1.10
C GLN A 61 8.35 -19.56 -0.02
N LEU A 62 7.08 -19.15 -0.03
CA LEU A 62 6.54 -18.21 0.95
C LEU A 62 6.87 -18.63 2.38
N SER A 63 7.42 -17.70 3.13
CA SER A 63 7.64 -17.80 4.57
C SER A 63 6.87 -16.70 5.29
N TYR A 64 5.91 -17.08 6.13
CA TYR A 64 5.13 -16.15 6.94
C TYR A 64 5.43 -16.33 8.43
N GLY A 65 6.20 -15.40 8.99
CA GLY A 65 6.46 -15.31 10.42
C GLY A 65 5.39 -14.52 11.15
N HIS A 66 4.87 -15.09 12.21
CA HIS A 66 3.92 -14.45 13.12
C HIS A 66 4.62 -13.79 14.30
N SER A 67 3.94 -12.84 14.96
CA SER A 67 4.47 -12.15 16.15
C SER A 67 4.67 -13.08 17.36
N ASP A 68 4.06 -14.26 17.38
CA ASP A 68 4.25 -15.31 18.38
C ASP A 68 5.40 -16.28 18.07
N GLY A 69 6.13 -16.04 16.99
CA GLY A 69 7.26 -16.85 16.54
C GLY A 69 6.91 -18.04 15.65
N ARG A 70 5.64 -18.33 15.42
CA ARG A 70 5.25 -19.36 14.44
C ARG A 70 5.62 -18.94 13.03
N VAL A 71 5.97 -19.92 12.19
CA VAL A 71 6.21 -19.71 10.77
C VAL A 71 5.26 -20.60 10.00
N GLN A 72 4.62 -20.07 8.99
CA GLN A 72 3.75 -20.79 8.06
C GLN A 72 4.35 -20.80 6.66
N THR A 73 4.23 -21.94 6.01
CA THR A 73 4.46 -22.12 4.57
C THR A 73 3.28 -21.56 3.77
N LYS A 74 3.45 -21.50 2.44
CA LYS A 74 2.38 -21.15 1.51
C LYS A 74 1.13 -22.00 1.73
N ALA A 75 1.29 -23.32 1.80
CA ALA A 75 0.17 -24.26 1.98
C ALA A 75 -0.55 -24.04 3.31
N GLU A 76 0.19 -23.90 4.40
CA GLU A 76 -0.37 -23.68 5.74
C GLU A 76 -1.12 -22.35 5.83
N PHE A 77 -0.60 -21.29 5.20
CA PHE A 77 -1.27 -19.99 5.20
C PHE A 77 -2.57 -20.02 4.39
N ILE A 78 -2.55 -20.62 3.18
CA ILE A 78 -3.74 -20.80 2.38
C ILE A 78 -4.78 -21.64 3.13
N ASP A 79 -4.37 -22.76 3.73
CA ASP A 79 -5.27 -23.64 4.50
C ASP A 79 -5.88 -22.93 5.71
N ALA A 80 -5.12 -22.10 6.42
CA ALA A 80 -5.63 -21.32 7.54
C ALA A 80 -6.73 -20.36 7.14
N LEU A 81 -6.60 -19.71 5.97
CA LEU A 81 -7.61 -18.81 5.43
C LEU A 81 -8.84 -19.54 4.91
N VAL A 82 -8.63 -20.55 4.05
CA VAL A 82 -9.72 -21.24 3.34
C VAL A 82 -10.54 -22.12 4.28
N ASN A 83 -9.90 -22.75 5.28
CA ASN A 83 -10.57 -23.64 6.24
C ASN A 83 -11.12 -22.90 7.46
N GLY A 84 -11.08 -21.57 7.48
CA GLY A 84 -11.68 -20.76 8.54
C GLY A 84 -10.94 -20.77 9.87
N LYS A 85 -9.68 -21.22 9.93
CA LYS A 85 -8.82 -21.06 11.12
C LYS A 85 -8.45 -19.61 11.37
N SER A 86 -8.34 -18.84 10.31
CA SER A 86 -8.15 -17.39 10.32
C SER A 86 -9.22 -16.74 9.47
N VAL A 87 -10.17 -16.07 10.10
CA VAL A 87 -11.27 -15.36 9.42
C VAL A 87 -11.10 -13.88 9.67
N PHE A 88 -10.95 -13.09 8.61
CA PHE A 88 -10.87 -11.64 8.69
C PHE A 88 -12.21 -11.02 8.25
N LYS A 89 -12.85 -10.26 9.14
CA LYS A 89 -14.07 -9.51 8.84
C LYS A 89 -13.74 -8.19 8.18
N SER A 90 -12.69 -7.53 8.64
CA SER A 90 -12.16 -6.30 8.07
C SER A 90 -10.65 -6.24 8.24
N ILE A 91 -9.97 -5.58 7.30
CA ILE A 91 -8.54 -5.30 7.35
C ILE A 91 -8.31 -3.86 6.91
N SER A 92 -7.58 -3.10 7.71
CA SER A 92 -7.10 -1.76 7.40
C SER A 92 -5.58 -1.76 7.33
N LEU A 93 -5.05 -1.20 6.24
CA LEU A 93 -3.62 -0.99 6.04
C LEU A 93 -3.34 0.50 6.10
N SER A 94 -2.28 0.91 6.80
CA SER A 94 -1.89 2.31 6.90
C SER A 94 -0.37 2.47 7.01
N SER A 95 0.11 3.70 6.79
CA SER A 95 1.54 4.04 6.86
C SER A 95 2.40 3.15 5.97
N GLN A 96 1.92 2.85 4.76
CA GLN A 96 2.63 1.98 3.83
C GLN A 96 3.82 2.67 3.20
N THR A 97 4.92 1.94 3.12
CA THR A 97 6.11 2.30 2.34
C THR A 97 6.46 1.17 1.40
N ILE A 98 6.90 1.52 0.19
CA ILE A 98 7.35 0.58 -0.84
C ILE A 98 8.75 1.01 -1.28
N SER A 99 9.70 0.07 -1.27
CA SER A 99 11.05 0.24 -1.78
C SER A 99 11.35 -0.86 -2.80
N LEU A 100 11.78 -0.47 -4.00
CA LEU A 100 12.07 -1.39 -5.10
C LEU A 100 13.59 -1.60 -5.23
N VAL A 101 14.01 -2.84 -5.38
CA VAL A 101 15.40 -3.23 -5.65
C VAL A 101 15.38 -4.33 -6.71
N GLY A 102 15.55 -3.94 -7.98
CA GLY A 102 15.41 -4.87 -9.11
C GLY A 102 14.03 -5.51 -9.14
N ASP A 103 13.97 -6.82 -9.13
CA ASP A 103 12.73 -7.63 -9.10
C ASP A 103 12.16 -7.84 -7.69
N ILE A 104 12.70 -7.15 -6.68
CA ILE A 104 12.27 -7.24 -5.28
C ILE A 104 11.58 -5.95 -4.84
N ALA A 105 10.43 -6.09 -4.17
CA ALA A 105 9.76 -5.02 -3.46
C ALA A 105 9.76 -5.30 -1.95
N ILE A 106 10.23 -4.33 -1.18
CA ILE A 106 10.15 -4.32 0.28
C ILE A 106 8.99 -3.43 0.66
N VAL A 107 7.98 -3.98 1.33
CA VAL A 107 6.77 -3.28 1.75
C VAL A 107 6.65 -3.32 3.26
N ARG A 108 6.40 -2.18 3.87
CA ARG A 108 6.12 -2.08 5.30
C ARG A 108 4.79 -1.34 5.50
N HIS A 109 3.98 -1.80 6.43
CA HIS A 109 2.73 -1.13 6.79
C HIS A 109 2.28 -1.49 8.21
N ARG A 110 1.33 -0.71 8.72
CA ARG A 110 0.52 -1.10 9.86
C ARG A 110 -0.64 -1.95 9.36
N PHE A 111 -0.97 -2.97 10.11
CA PHE A 111 -2.07 -3.89 9.84
C PHE A 111 -2.98 -3.93 11.06
N GLU A 112 -4.23 -3.57 10.86
CA GLU A 112 -5.28 -3.66 11.87
C GLU A 112 -6.43 -4.47 11.29
N ALA A 113 -7.01 -5.35 12.08
CA ALA A 113 -8.10 -6.19 11.62
C ALA A 113 -9.10 -6.49 12.72
N ASP A 114 -10.34 -6.79 12.32
CA ASP A 114 -11.31 -7.53 13.11
C ASP A 114 -11.34 -8.96 12.58
N ALA A 115 -11.00 -9.92 13.43
CA ALA A 115 -10.74 -11.29 13.01
C ALA A 115 -11.26 -12.31 14.02
N ILE A 116 -11.32 -13.56 13.58
CA ILE A 116 -11.51 -14.74 14.44
C ILE A 116 -10.31 -15.65 14.16
N SER A 117 -9.59 -16.01 15.21
CA SER A 117 -8.45 -16.93 15.12
C SER A 117 -8.76 -18.20 15.92
N ASN A 118 -8.79 -19.34 15.24
CA ASN A 118 -9.16 -20.63 15.85
C ASN A 118 -10.47 -20.56 16.67
N GLY A 119 -11.49 -19.86 16.15
CA GLY A 119 -12.77 -19.68 16.80
C GLY A 119 -12.82 -18.59 17.88
N VAL A 120 -11.72 -17.91 18.17
CA VAL A 120 -11.61 -16.86 19.18
C VAL A 120 -11.55 -15.49 18.51
N PRO A 121 -12.40 -14.51 18.90
CA PRO A 121 -12.30 -13.15 18.41
C PRO A 121 -10.93 -12.54 18.69
N ALA A 122 -10.37 -11.84 17.70
CA ALA A 122 -9.06 -11.22 17.75
C ALA A 122 -9.06 -9.89 17.02
N GLN A 123 -8.34 -8.91 17.54
CA GLN A 123 -8.15 -7.60 16.91
C GLN A 123 -6.65 -7.30 16.79
N PRO A 124 -5.94 -7.96 15.86
CA PRO A 124 -4.53 -7.72 15.69
C PRO A 124 -4.25 -6.29 15.24
N ARG A 125 -3.27 -5.67 15.90
CA ARG A 125 -2.72 -4.35 15.58
C ARG A 125 -1.20 -4.50 15.56
N ILE A 126 -0.67 -4.78 14.39
CA ILE A 126 0.72 -5.20 14.20
C ILE A 126 1.38 -4.36 13.10
N ARG A 127 2.70 -4.42 13.07
CA ARG A 127 3.49 -3.97 11.93
C ARG A 127 3.85 -5.17 11.09
N VAL A 128 3.86 -4.98 9.77
CA VAL A 128 4.14 -6.06 8.83
C VAL A 128 5.24 -5.62 7.87
N LEU A 129 6.23 -6.49 7.71
CA LEU A 129 7.18 -6.46 6.61
C LEU A 129 6.74 -7.51 5.59
N GLN A 130 6.68 -7.10 4.33
CA GLN A 130 6.56 -8.02 3.19
C GLN A 130 7.73 -7.85 2.24
N VAL A 131 8.20 -8.97 1.70
CA VAL A 131 9.07 -8.99 0.54
C VAL A 131 8.28 -9.65 -0.58
N ARG A 132 8.19 -8.96 -1.72
CA ARG A 132 7.58 -9.47 -2.93
C ARG A 132 8.61 -9.61 -4.01
N GLN A 133 8.47 -10.64 -4.82
CA GLN A 133 9.31 -10.89 -5.97
C GLN A 133 8.48 -10.80 -7.25
N GLN A 134 9.00 -10.07 -8.23
CA GLN A 134 8.41 -10.02 -9.55
C GLN A 134 8.80 -11.28 -10.33
N SER A 135 7.79 -12.05 -10.71
CA SER A 135 7.94 -13.16 -11.64
C SER A 135 6.74 -13.16 -12.58
N ASP A 136 5.73 -13.83 -12.48
CA ASP A 136 4.44 -13.63 -13.14
C ASP A 136 3.55 -12.79 -12.21
N GLY A 137 3.80 -11.47 -12.15
CA GLY A 137 3.26 -10.52 -11.19
C GLY A 137 4.09 -10.45 -9.89
N TRP A 138 3.71 -9.55 -8.98
CA TRP A 138 4.37 -9.33 -7.68
C TRP A 138 3.90 -10.35 -6.65
N ARG A 139 4.58 -11.48 -6.54
CA ARG A 139 4.24 -12.57 -5.62
C ARG A 139 4.81 -12.34 -4.22
N LEU A 140 4.05 -12.67 -3.20
CA LEU A 140 4.49 -12.59 -1.81
C LEU A 140 5.49 -13.71 -1.51
N LEU A 141 6.72 -13.34 -1.15
CA LEU A 141 7.81 -14.26 -0.80
C LEU A 141 8.02 -14.35 0.72
N VAL A 142 7.95 -13.22 1.40
CA VAL A 142 8.09 -13.14 2.86
C VAL A 142 6.99 -12.25 3.42
N ARG A 143 6.41 -12.67 4.53
CA ARG A 143 5.59 -11.86 5.41
C ARG A 143 6.05 -12.04 6.85
N GLN A 144 6.38 -10.96 7.54
CA GLN A 144 6.77 -10.99 8.94
C GLN A 144 5.91 -10.01 9.72
N ALA A 145 5.19 -10.51 10.69
CA ALA A 145 4.43 -9.73 11.67
C ALA A 145 5.24 -9.51 12.95
N HIS A 146 5.09 -8.33 13.55
CA HIS A 146 5.72 -7.95 14.83
C HIS A 146 4.95 -6.85 15.57
#